data_f1c13fd57e816b6eb74e6ee352811102
#
_entry.id   f1c13fd57e816b6eb74e6ee352811102
#
_cell.length_a   1.000
_cell.length_b   1.000
_cell.length_c   1.000
_cell.angle_alpha   90.00
_cell.angle_beta   90.00
_cell.angle_gamma   90.00
#
_symmetry.space_group_name_H-M   'P 1'
#
loop_
_entity.id
_entity.type
_entity.pdbx_description
1 polymer ?
#
loop_
_entity_poly.entity_id
_entity_poly.type
_entity_poly.pdbx_seq_one_letter_code
_entity_poly.pdbx_strand_id
1 'polypeptide(L)'
;MVKYLHSMIRVTDPEATVAFFKLIGLEEVRRFEVEAGRFTLIFLAAPGQEDIAEVELTYNWPPEDGSVGEEYDGGRNFGHLAYRVDNIYETCQRLADAGHTIHRPPRDGHMAFVKSPDGISVELLQEGKLPPQEPWASMENVGSW
;
A
#
# COMPACT_ATOMS: atom_id res chain seq x y z
N MET A 1 -26.36 -2.51 13.83
CA MET A 1 -25.04 -3.16 13.66
C MET A 1 -24.17 -2.31 12.76
N VAL A 2 -22.91 -2.11 13.11
CA VAL A 2 -21.94 -1.40 12.30
C VAL A 2 -20.89 -2.39 11.78
N LYS A 3 -20.53 -2.29 10.51
CA LYS A 3 -19.48 -3.10 9.87
C LYS A 3 -18.51 -2.18 9.16
N TYR A 4 -17.21 -2.34 9.41
CA TYR A 4 -16.18 -1.65 8.65
C TYR A 4 -16.08 -2.27 7.24
N LEU A 5 -16.06 -1.43 6.20
CA LEU A 5 -16.03 -1.90 4.81
C LEU A 5 -14.66 -1.70 4.16
N HIS A 6 -14.21 -0.46 4.07
CA HIS A 6 -12.96 -0.14 3.40
C HIS A 6 -12.37 1.20 3.86
N SER A 7 -11.09 1.39 3.56
CA SER A 7 -10.43 2.69 3.51
C SER A 7 -10.21 3.08 2.06
N MET A 8 -10.53 4.30 1.67
CA MET A 8 -10.28 4.81 0.33
C MET A 8 -9.01 5.65 0.31
N ILE A 9 -8.18 5.42 -0.69
CA ILE A 9 -7.02 6.26 -1.01
C ILE A 9 -7.07 6.69 -2.46
N ARG A 10 -6.60 7.92 -2.74
CA ARG A 10 -6.51 8.43 -4.11
C ARG A 10 -5.17 8.07 -4.72
N VAL A 11 -5.16 7.72 -5.99
CA VAL A 11 -3.95 7.28 -6.70
C VAL A 11 -3.81 8.03 -8.02
N THR A 12 -2.57 8.30 -8.42
CA THR A 12 -2.26 8.91 -9.72
C THR A 12 -1.91 7.86 -10.77
N ASP A 13 -1.41 6.70 -10.33
CA ASP A 13 -1.10 5.54 -11.17
C ASP A 13 -1.73 4.29 -10.57
N PRO A 14 -2.95 3.93 -11.01
CA PRO A 14 -3.66 2.80 -10.43
C PRO A 14 -2.96 1.47 -10.64
N GLU A 15 -2.34 1.24 -11.80
CA GLU A 15 -1.68 -0.04 -12.07
C GLU A 15 -0.39 -0.22 -11.24
N ALA A 16 0.39 0.85 -11.06
CA ALA A 16 1.56 0.82 -10.18
C ALA A 16 1.15 0.56 -8.71
N THR A 17 0.03 1.13 -8.27
CA THR A 17 -0.48 0.94 -6.91
C THR A 17 -1.03 -0.46 -6.70
N VAL A 18 -1.75 -1.00 -7.67
CA VAL A 18 -2.19 -2.41 -7.64
C VAL A 18 -0.98 -3.35 -7.55
N ALA A 19 0.04 -3.12 -8.37
CA ALA A 19 1.27 -3.93 -8.34
C ALA A 19 1.97 -3.86 -6.97
N PHE A 20 2.04 -2.67 -6.38
CA PHE A 20 2.60 -2.48 -5.04
C PHE A 20 1.87 -3.33 -3.99
N PHE A 21 0.54 -3.23 -3.93
CA PHE A 21 -0.24 -4.00 -2.95
C PHE A 21 -0.19 -5.52 -3.21
N LYS A 22 -0.08 -5.95 -4.47
CA LYS A 22 0.13 -7.36 -4.81
C LYS A 22 1.44 -7.92 -4.24
N LEU A 23 2.50 -7.12 -4.20
CA LEU A 23 3.78 -7.52 -3.59
C LEU A 23 3.66 -7.76 -2.09
N ILE A 24 2.70 -7.09 -1.42
CA ILE A 24 2.39 -7.30 -0.01
C ILE A 24 1.53 -8.55 0.18
N GLY A 25 0.72 -8.91 -0.80
CA GLY A 25 -0.14 -10.08 -0.78
C GLY A 25 -1.63 -9.79 -0.99
N LEU A 26 -1.99 -8.55 -1.34
CA LEU A 26 -3.37 -8.22 -1.67
C LEU A 26 -3.68 -8.64 -3.11
N GLU A 27 -4.96 -8.87 -3.36
CA GLU A 27 -5.49 -9.17 -4.69
C GLU A 27 -6.57 -8.17 -5.08
N GLU A 28 -6.72 -7.92 -6.38
CA GLU A 28 -7.83 -7.12 -6.89
C GLU A 28 -9.12 -7.93 -6.80
N VAL A 29 -10.11 -7.39 -6.10
CA VAL A 29 -11.40 -8.03 -5.89
C VAL A 29 -12.41 -7.63 -6.96
N ARG A 30 -12.46 -6.33 -7.29
CA ARG A 30 -13.35 -5.78 -8.30
C ARG A 30 -12.87 -4.41 -8.75
N ARG A 31 -13.36 -4.01 -9.93
CA ARG A 31 -12.99 -2.73 -10.54
C ARG A 31 -14.22 -2.14 -11.23
N PHE A 32 -14.40 -0.83 -11.12
CA PHE A 32 -15.48 -0.09 -11.77
C PHE A 32 -14.93 1.15 -12.46
N GLU A 33 -15.37 1.38 -13.69
CA GLU A 33 -15.16 2.64 -14.39
C GLU A 33 -16.45 3.44 -14.38
N VAL A 34 -16.41 4.68 -13.92
CA VAL A 34 -17.58 5.57 -13.81
C VAL A 34 -17.39 6.74 -14.77
N GLU A 35 -17.88 6.56 -15.98
CA GLU A 35 -17.76 7.55 -17.06
C GLU A 35 -18.34 8.92 -16.68
N ALA A 36 -19.54 8.94 -16.08
CA ALA A 36 -20.20 10.19 -15.72
C ALA A 36 -19.41 11.01 -14.69
N GLY A 37 -18.70 10.35 -13.80
CA GLY A 37 -17.86 10.99 -12.78
C GLY A 37 -16.39 11.08 -13.17
N ARG A 38 -16.00 10.45 -14.26
CA ARG A 38 -14.63 10.40 -14.76
C ARG A 38 -13.63 9.88 -13.72
N PHE A 39 -13.93 8.70 -13.16
CA PHE A 39 -13.03 8.05 -12.22
C PHE A 39 -13.13 6.52 -12.32
N THR A 40 -12.08 5.86 -11.83
CA THR A 40 -12.01 4.40 -11.69
C THR A 40 -11.87 4.04 -10.22
N LEU A 41 -12.61 3.04 -9.78
CA LEU A 41 -12.52 2.45 -8.45
C LEU A 41 -11.93 1.05 -8.56
N ILE A 42 -10.93 0.75 -7.73
CA ILE A 42 -10.32 -0.58 -7.65
C ILE A 42 -10.29 -1.00 -6.19
N PHE A 43 -10.88 -2.14 -5.89
CA PHE A 43 -10.93 -2.69 -4.54
C PHE A 43 -9.93 -3.83 -4.40
N LEU A 44 -9.07 -3.73 -3.40
CA LEU A 44 -8.04 -4.71 -3.09
C LEU A 44 -8.28 -5.29 -1.70
N ALA A 45 -8.02 -6.57 -1.52
CA ALA A 45 -8.08 -7.22 -0.22
C ALA A 45 -7.05 -8.34 -0.11
N ALA A 46 -6.63 -8.64 1.11
CA ALA A 46 -5.93 -9.89 1.37
C ALA A 46 -6.90 -11.07 1.17
N PRO A 47 -6.42 -12.23 0.69
CA PRO A 47 -7.28 -13.40 0.53
C PRO A 47 -8.05 -13.74 1.80
N GLY A 48 -9.36 -13.93 1.69
CA GLY A 48 -10.26 -14.20 2.81
C GLY A 48 -10.67 -12.96 3.60
N GLN A 49 -10.26 -11.77 3.20
CA GLN A 49 -10.61 -10.50 3.84
C GLN A 49 -11.52 -9.63 2.95
N GLU A 50 -12.04 -10.18 1.88
CA GLU A 50 -12.98 -9.51 0.99
C GLU A 50 -14.23 -9.10 1.78
N ASP A 51 -14.74 -7.90 1.51
CA ASP A 51 -15.91 -7.33 2.19
C ASP A 51 -15.75 -7.18 3.72
N ILE A 52 -14.50 -7.21 4.20
CA ILE A 52 -14.17 -7.05 5.63
C ILE A 52 -13.21 -5.89 5.85
N ALA A 53 -12.09 -5.86 5.11
CA ALA A 53 -11.04 -4.86 5.27
C ALA A 53 -10.39 -4.58 3.91
N GLU A 54 -11.14 -3.94 3.02
CA GLU A 54 -10.68 -3.62 1.69
C GLU A 54 -9.96 -2.27 1.64
N VAL A 55 -9.08 -2.12 0.68
CA VAL A 55 -8.56 -0.81 0.25
C VAL A 55 -9.24 -0.46 -1.07
N GLU A 56 -9.91 0.68 -1.09
CA GLU A 56 -10.48 1.25 -2.31
C GLU A 56 -9.51 2.26 -2.90
N LEU A 57 -9.03 1.98 -4.10
CA LEU A 57 -8.23 2.94 -4.87
C LEU A 57 -9.17 3.77 -5.73
N THR A 58 -9.09 5.09 -5.61
CA THR A 58 -9.84 6.01 -6.49
C THR A 58 -8.86 6.73 -7.41
N TYR A 59 -9.00 6.49 -8.70
CA TYR A 59 -8.27 7.19 -9.76
C TYR A 59 -9.19 8.18 -10.44
N ASN A 60 -8.97 9.46 -10.19
CA ASN A 60 -9.69 10.55 -10.89
C ASN A 60 -9.00 10.77 -12.23
N TRP A 61 -9.72 10.60 -13.33
CA TRP A 61 -9.18 10.74 -14.68
C TRP A 61 -8.68 12.17 -14.91
N PRO A 62 -7.57 12.35 -15.63
CA PRO A 62 -7.07 13.67 -15.96
C PRO A 62 -8.10 14.50 -16.71
N PRO A 63 -8.04 15.85 -16.62
CA PRO A 63 -8.95 16.72 -17.36
C PRO A 63 -8.90 16.47 -18.87
N GLU A 64 -10.06 16.57 -19.54
CA GLU A 64 -10.16 16.31 -20.99
C GLU A 64 -9.45 17.36 -21.83
N ASP A 65 -9.17 18.54 -21.27
CA ASP A 65 -8.45 19.63 -21.94
C ASP A 65 -6.93 19.41 -22.04
N GLY A 66 -6.44 18.28 -21.53
CA GLY A 66 -5.02 17.92 -21.55
C GLY A 66 -4.19 18.61 -20.47
N SER A 67 -4.80 19.31 -19.52
CA SER A 67 -4.09 19.87 -18.37
C SER A 67 -3.64 18.74 -17.42
N VAL A 68 -2.73 19.08 -16.49
CA VAL A 68 -2.20 18.12 -15.50
C VAL A 68 -3.30 17.66 -14.58
N GLY A 69 -3.35 16.36 -14.31
CA GLY A 69 -4.26 15.78 -13.35
C GLY A 69 -3.91 16.14 -11.90
N GLU A 70 -4.63 15.55 -10.95
CA GLU A 70 -4.41 15.80 -9.54
C GLU A 70 -3.05 15.26 -9.07
N GLU A 71 -2.42 15.98 -8.14
CA GLU A 71 -1.26 15.54 -7.36
C GLU A 71 -1.66 15.53 -5.89
N TYR A 72 -1.10 14.61 -5.12
CA TYR A 72 -1.52 14.43 -3.73
C TYR A 72 -0.35 14.62 -2.77
N ASP A 73 -0.56 15.49 -1.78
CA ASP A 73 0.31 15.60 -0.63
C ASP A 73 -0.21 14.69 0.47
N GLY A 74 0.68 13.94 1.12
CA GLY A 74 0.33 13.01 2.18
C GLY A 74 -0.30 13.68 3.40
N GLY A 75 0.13 14.90 3.75
CA GLY A 75 -0.27 15.55 4.98
C GLY A 75 0.10 14.75 6.22
N ARG A 76 -0.50 15.08 7.36
CA ARG A 76 -0.27 14.38 8.63
C ARG A 76 -1.51 13.67 9.18
N ASN A 77 -2.67 14.00 8.66
CA ASN A 77 -3.93 13.51 9.21
C ASN A 77 -4.16 12.03 8.92
N PHE A 78 -3.93 11.60 7.66
CA PHE A 78 -3.92 10.18 7.38
C PHE A 78 -2.59 9.59 7.88
N GLY A 79 -2.66 8.55 8.70
CA GLY A 79 -1.49 7.88 9.23
C GLY A 79 -0.94 6.82 8.27
N HIS A 80 -1.35 5.58 8.49
CA HIS A 80 -0.90 4.45 7.66
C HIS A 80 -1.94 3.33 7.61
N LEU A 81 -1.79 2.46 6.63
CA LEU A 81 -2.43 1.14 6.59
C LEU A 81 -1.47 0.12 7.21
N ALA A 82 -1.99 -0.92 7.85
CA ALA A 82 -1.15 -1.96 8.45
C ALA A 82 -1.59 -3.34 7.99
N TYR A 83 -0.61 -4.18 7.64
CA TYR A 83 -0.83 -5.56 7.22
C TYR A 83 0.09 -6.50 7.97
N ARG A 84 -0.46 -7.64 8.41
CA ARG A 84 0.32 -8.73 8.93
C ARG A 84 0.78 -9.62 7.80
N VAL A 85 2.04 -10.01 7.80
CA VAL A 85 2.66 -10.84 6.76
C VAL A 85 3.32 -12.07 7.38
N ASP A 86 3.35 -13.16 6.60
CA ASP A 86 3.91 -14.43 7.07
C ASP A 86 5.43 -14.38 7.24
N ASN A 87 6.12 -13.68 6.35
CA ASN A 87 7.56 -13.48 6.42
C ASN A 87 7.93 -12.06 6.00
N ILE A 88 8.24 -11.22 6.98
CA ILE A 88 8.53 -9.80 6.75
C ILE A 88 9.80 -9.59 5.90
N TYR A 89 10.79 -10.46 6.02
CA TYR A 89 12.01 -10.36 5.24
C TYR A 89 11.78 -10.65 3.77
N GLU A 90 11.03 -11.70 3.47
CA GLU A 90 10.66 -12.04 2.09
C GLU A 90 9.79 -10.96 1.45
N THR A 91 8.83 -10.42 2.21
CA THR A 91 7.95 -9.34 1.73
C THR A 91 8.75 -8.07 1.45
N CYS A 92 9.63 -7.66 2.37
CA CYS A 92 10.50 -6.51 2.14
C CYS A 92 11.46 -6.73 0.96
N GLN A 93 11.97 -7.95 0.79
CA GLN A 93 12.84 -8.26 -0.34
C GLN A 93 12.11 -8.15 -1.68
N ARG A 94 10.90 -8.69 -1.77
CA ARG A 94 10.08 -8.55 -2.99
C ARG A 94 9.82 -7.09 -3.35
N LEU A 95 9.52 -6.27 -2.34
CA LEU A 95 9.30 -4.83 -2.53
C LEU A 95 10.58 -4.12 -2.98
N ALA A 96 11.70 -4.40 -2.35
CA ALA A 96 13.00 -3.83 -2.71
C ALA A 96 13.42 -4.24 -4.12
N ASP A 97 13.25 -5.50 -4.50
CA ASP A 97 13.58 -6.02 -5.83
C ASP A 97 12.71 -5.36 -6.92
N ALA A 98 11.50 -4.96 -6.58
CA ALA A 98 10.61 -4.21 -7.48
C ALA A 98 10.88 -2.70 -7.50
N GLY A 99 11.89 -2.22 -6.77
CA GLY A 99 12.30 -0.82 -6.77
C GLY A 99 11.66 0.04 -5.68
N HIS A 100 10.91 -0.54 -4.75
CA HIS A 100 10.34 0.21 -3.63
C HIS A 100 11.34 0.39 -2.50
N THR A 101 11.39 1.60 -1.94
CA THR A 101 12.23 1.89 -0.78
C THR A 101 11.60 1.31 0.48
N ILE A 102 12.40 0.60 1.27
CA ILE A 102 12.00 0.18 2.62
C ILE A 102 12.40 1.32 3.58
N HIS A 103 11.45 2.16 3.94
CA HIS A 103 11.70 3.37 4.72
C HIS A 103 12.14 3.07 6.15
N ARG A 104 11.49 2.13 6.80
CA ARG A 104 11.96 1.55 8.06
C ARG A 104 12.20 0.07 7.85
N PRO A 105 13.48 -0.37 7.77
CA PRO A 105 13.80 -1.79 7.60
C PRO A 105 13.34 -2.65 8.79
N PRO A 106 13.05 -3.93 8.57
CA PRO A 106 12.63 -4.85 9.64
C PRO A 106 13.82 -5.31 10.50
N ARG A 107 14.51 -4.37 11.16
CA ARG A 107 15.72 -4.63 11.94
C ARG A 107 15.52 -5.62 13.07
N ASP A 108 14.35 -5.59 13.68
CA ASP A 108 13.95 -6.43 14.81
C ASP A 108 13.24 -7.73 14.38
N GLY A 109 13.07 -7.94 13.07
CA GLY A 109 12.30 -9.06 12.55
C GLY A 109 10.80 -8.96 12.79
N HIS A 110 10.29 -7.78 13.12
CA HIS A 110 8.89 -7.60 13.53
C HIS A 110 8.13 -6.57 12.73
N MET A 111 8.70 -5.40 12.47
CA MET A 111 8.00 -4.26 11.88
C MET A 111 8.82 -3.58 10.79
N ALA A 112 8.16 -3.19 9.72
CA ALA A 112 8.73 -2.39 8.64
C ALA A 112 7.74 -1.34 8.15
N PHE A 113 8.23 -0.29 7.51
CA PHE A 113 7.42 0.69 6.79
C PHE A 113 7.88 0.85 5.36
N VAL A 114 6.92 0.86 4.46
CA VAL A 114 7.07 1.16 3.04
C VAL A 114 6.06 2.23 2.64
N LYS A 115 6.18 2.79 1.45
CA LYS A 115 5.17 3.71 0.91
C LYS A 115 4.68 3.25 -0.45
N SER A 116 3.39 3.43 -0.68
CA SER A 116 2.79 3.26 -2.00
C SER A 116 3.34 4.29 -3.00
N PRO A 117 3.10 4.13 -4.32
CA PRO A 117 3.56 5.09 -5.32
C PRO A 117 3.18 6.56 -5.03
N ASP A 118 2.02 6.80 -4.47
CA ASP A 118 1.56 8.16 -4.09
C ASP A 118 1.94 8.55 -2.65
N GLY A 119 2.79 7.79 -1.99
CA GLY A 119 3.34 8.17 -0.68
C GLY A 119 2.50 7.78 0.53
N ILE A 120 1.51 6.90 0.37
CA ILE A 120 0.76 6.36 1.51
C ILE A 120 1.64 5.39 2.29
N SER A 121 1.82 5.65 3.57
CA SER A 121 2.58 4.76 4.46
C SER A 121 1.86 3.45 4.69
N VAL A 122 2.61 2.37 4.64
CA VAL A 122 2.12 1.01 4.93
C VAL A 122 3.05 0.35 5.93
N GLU A 123 2.50 -0.03 7.07
CA GLU A 123 3.18 -0.79 8.10
C GLU A 123 3.05 -2.28 7.81
N LEU A 124 4.17 -2.98 7.85
CA LEU A 124 4.20 -4.44 7.77
C LEU A 124 4.57 -5.00 9.13
N LEU A 125 3.77 -5.95 9.60
CA LEU A 125 3.97 -6.62 10.89
C LEU A 125 4.14 -8.12 10.67
N GLN A 126 5.19 -8.69 11.29
CA GLN A 126 5.46 -10.10 11.23
C GLN A 126 4.40 -10.91 11.99
N GLU A 127 3.91 -11.99 11.39
CA GLU A 127 3.18 -13.01 12.13
C GLU A 127 4.15 -13.78 13.03
N GLY A 128 3.90 -13.77 14.35
CA GLY A 128 4.82 -14.34 15.31
C GLY A 128 6.10 -13.53 15.48
N LYS A 129 7.24 -14.22 15.63
CA LYS A 129 8.56 -13.60 15.80
C LYS A 129 9.59 -14.25 14.90
N LEU A 130 10.38 -13.43 14.23
CA LEU A 130 11.60 -13.86 13.55
C LEU A 130 12.82 -13.21 14.23
N PRO A 131 13.97 -13.90 14.28
CA PRO A 131 15.19 -13.28 14.81
C PRO A 131 15.68 -12.15 13.88
N PRO A 132 16.43 -11.16 14.42
CA PRO A 132 17.12 -10.20 13.56
C PRO A 132 17.98 -10.90 12.52
N GLN A 133 17.97 -10.37 11.30
CA GLN A 133 18.65 -10.96 10.14
C GLN A 133 19.32 -9.89 9.31
N GLU A 134 20.59 -10.11 8.94
CA GLU A 134 21.28 -9.24 7.99
C GLU A 134 20.76 -9.48 6.55
N PRO A 135 20.76 -8.46 5.67
CA PRO A 135 21.27 -7.10 5.91
C PRO A 135 20.32 -6.18 6.69
N TRP A 136 19.11 -6.60 6.98
CA TRP A 136 18.06 -5.79 7.59
C TRP A 136 18.40 -5.27 8.98
N ALA A 137 19.07 -6.12 9.79
CA ALA A 137 19.38 -5.80 11.18
C ALA A 137 20.26 -4.55 11.34
N SER A 138 21.13 -4.27 10.37
CA SER A 138 22.03 -3.11 10.39
C SER A 138 21.62 -1.99 9.44
N MET A 139 20.51 -2.12 8.71
CA MET A 139 20.04 -1.07 7.80
C MET A 139 19.46 0.12 8.55
N GLU A 140 19.76 1.31 8.06
CA GLU A 140 19.21 2.56 8.60
C GLU A 140 17.86 2.92 7.96
N ASN A 141 17.10 3.79 8.63
CA ASN A 141 15.89 4.36 8.08
C ASN A 141 16.20 5.25 6.88
N VAL A 142 15.27 5.30 5.93
CA VAL A 142 15.34 6.19 4.76
C VAL A 142 14.13 7.11 4.77
N GLY A 143 14.37 8.42 4.95
CA GLY A 143 13.29 9.40 5.00
C GLY A 143 12.36 9.22 6.20
N SER A 144 11.09 9.54 6.00
CA SER A 144 10.02 9.45 7.01
C SER A 144 8.84 8.63 6.47
N TRP A 145 7.99 8.22 7.38
CA TRP A 145 6.79 7.42 7.04
C TRP A 145 5.58 7.84 7.88
#